data_eb0ca84cfc5a56985da4d9195354451a
#
_entry.id   eb0ca84cfc5a56985da4d9195354451a
#
_cell.length_a   1.000
_cell.length_b   1.000
_cell.length_c   1.000
_cell.angle_alpha   90.00
_cell.angle_beta   90.00
_cell.angle_gamma   90.00
#
_symmetry.space_group_name_H-M   'P 1'
#
loop_
_entity.id
_entity.type
_entity.pdbx_description
1 polymer ?
#
loop_
_entity_poly.entity_id
_entity_poly.type
_entity_poly.pdbx_seq_one_letter_code
_entity_poly.pdbx_strand_id
1 'polypeptide(L)'
;FKYKGQGLSVNRNLAVEKASADLIMFADDDTHLLPNAFEEVRKVFEKYPDLDIAFFNASTYTGKPLKKYPKEEMWLTGMPQGYTISAIEIAAKRECVQNRLRFDERFGLGTKFLTCGEEEIWMEDAVKAGLKMRYFPIKTVETSTLLKKSLLYIDAGVQRSFGAVTYYKYGKKAWLICFNFALQ
;
A
#
# COMPACT_ATOMS: atom_id res chain seq x y z
N PHE A 1 2.91 -16.05 14.42
CA PHE A 1 3.91 -15.41 15.29
C PHE A 1 3.30 -14.16 15.90
N LYS A 2 3.37 -14.01 17.24
CA LYS A 2 3.05 -12.76 17.92
C LYS A 2 4.36 -12.03 18.21
N TYR A 3 4.57 -10.86 17.62
CA TYR A 3 5.73 -10.02 17.87
C TYR A 3 5.29 -8.72 18.56
N LYS A 4 6.02 -8.31 19.59
CA LYS A 4 5.79 -7.03 20.28
C LYS A 4 6.68 -5.94 19.67
N GLY A 5 6.62 -5.74 18.35
CA GLY A 5 7.26 -4.61 17.67
C GLY A 5 6.45 -3.34 17.86
N GLN A 6 7.12 -2.20 17.91
CA GLN A 6 6.46 -0.91 17.87
C GLN A 6 6.44 -0.41 16.42
N GLY A 7 5.25 -0.25 15.86
CA GLY A 7 5.03 0.33 14.54
C GLY A 7 4.59 -0.66 13.47
N LEU A 8 3.67 -0.19 12.62
CA LEU A 8 3.06 -0.98 11.56
C LEU A 8 4.09 -1.44 10.53
N SER A 9 4.97 -0.55 10.08
CA SER A 9 6.02 -0.85 9.09
C SER A 9 7.02 -1.91 9.60
N VAL A 10 7.42 -1.83 10.88
CA VAL A 10 8.27 -2.84 11.53
C VAL A 10 7.59 -4.21 11.50
N ASN A 11 6.31 -4.28 11.88
CA ASN A 11 5.55 -5.53 11.91
C ASN A 11 5.39 -6.14 10.51
N ARG A 12 5.09 -5.30 9.49
CA ARG A 12 5.00 -5.74 8.09
C ARG A 12 6.33 -6.28 7.56
N ASN A 13 7.44 -5.59 7.84
CA ASN A 13 8.78 -6.05 7.46
C ASN A 13 9.12 -7.42 8.07
N LEU A 14 8.82 -7.61 9.36
CA LEU A 14 9.03 -8.89 10.05
C LEU A 14 8.12 -9.99 9.48
N ALA A 15 6.86 -9.69 9.16
CA ALA A 15 5.95 -10.64 8.55
C ALA A 15 6.47 -11.10 7.18
N VAL A 16 6.96 -10.18 6.35
CA VAL A 16 7.59 -10.50 5.06
C VAL A 16 8.84 -11.36 5.26
N GLU A 17 9.69 -11.02 6.23
CA GLU A 17 10.91 -11.79 6.53
C GLU A 17 10.60 -13.23 6.93
N LYS A 18 9.51 -13.45 7.68
CA LYS A 18 9.09 -14.78 8.15
C LYS A 18 8.18 -15.53 7.19
N ALA A 19 7.72 -14.89 6.13
CA ALA A 19 6.91 -15.54 5.12
C ALA A 19 7.69 -16.64 4.39
N SER A 20 7.05 -17.77 4.13
CA SER A 20 7.64 -18.93 3.46
C SER A 20 6.93 -19.35 2.18
N ALA A 21 5.68 -18.91 1.97
CA ALA A 21 4.92 -19.19 0.75
C ALA A 21 5.42 -18.34 -0.43
N ASP A 22 5.16 -18.77 -1.66
CA ASP A 22 5.62 -18.08 -2.88
C ASP A 22 4.93 -16.73 -3.10
N LEU A 23 3.67 -16.62 -2.68
CA LEU A 23 2.90 -15.39 -2.73
C LEU A 23 2.63 -14.86 -1.33
N ILE A 24 2.68 -13.54 -1.18
CA ILE A 24 2.37 -12.80 0.05
C ILE A 24 1.18 -11.90 -0.22
N MET A 25 0.22 -11.89 0.71
CA MET A 25 -0.83 -10.89 0.81
C MET A 25 -0.71 -10.17 2.16
N PHE A 26 -0.85 -8.85 2.15
CA PHE A 26 -0.93 -8.09 3.40
C PHE A 26 -2.38 -8.04 3.89
N ALA A 27 -2.58 -8.23 5.18
CA ALA A 27 -3.89 -8.12 5.83
C ALA A 27 -3.72 -7.42 7.17
N ASP A 28 -4.64 -6.53 7.50
CA ASP A 28 -4.74 -5.92 8.83
C ASP A 28 -5.66 -6.79 9.71
N ASP A 29 -5.59 -6.65 11.02
CA ASP A 29 -6.33 -7.48 11.97
C ASP A 29 -7.86 -7.24 11.97
N ASP A 30 -8.29 -6.13 11.37
CA ASP A 30 -9.70 -5.76 11.17
C ASP A 30 -10.19 -6.01 9.73
N THR A 31 -9.50 -6.83 8.95
CA THR A 31 -9.87 -7.16 7.57
C THR A 31 -10.34 -8.60 7.42
N HIS A 32 -11.27 -8.82 6.50
CA HIS A 32 -11.73 -10.14 6.11
C HIS A 32 -11.39 -10.40 4.64
N LEU A 33 -10.59 -11.43 4.40
CA LEU A 33 -10.37 -11.92 3.04
C LEU A 33 -11.63 -12.60 2.52
N LEU A 34 -11.99 -12.32 1.28
CA LEU A 34 -13.11 -12.99 0.65
C LEU A 34 -12.80 -14.49 0.42
N PRO A 35 -13.81 -15.38 0.43
CA PRO A 35 -13.58 -16.82 0.32
C PRO A 35 -12.75 -17.25 -0.91
N ASN A 36 -12.86 -16.52 -2.02
CA ASN A 36 -12.13 -16.78 -3.26
C ASN A 36 -10.85 -15.95 -3.43
N ALA A 37 -10.47 -15.11 -2.44
CA ALA A 37 -9.37 -14.17 -2.56
C ALA A 37 -8.05 -14.84 -2.97
N PHE A 38 -7.67 -15.93 -2.29
CA PHE A 38 -6.43 -16.65 -2.58
C PHE A 38 -6.44 -17.28 -3.98
N GLU A 39 -7.58 -17.80 -4.41
CA GLU A 39 -7.72 -18.39 -5.73
C GLU A 39 -7.60 -17.34 -6.83
N GLU A 40 -8.26 -16.19 -6.67
CA GLU A 40 -8.18 -15.09 -7.64
C GLU A 40 -6.75 -14.52 -7.72
N VAL A 41 -6.08 -14.36 -6.59
CA VAL A 41 -4.67 -13.92 -6.55
C VAL A 41 -3.79 -14.95 -7.29
N ARG A 42 -3.93 -16.25 -7.01
CA ARG A 42 -3.16 -17.29 -7.67
C ARG A 42 -3.36 -17.28 -9.19
N LYS A 43 -4.61 -17.21 -9.67
CA LYS A 43 -4.95 -17.13 -11.12
C LYS A 43 -4.26 -15.94 -11.79
N VAL A 44 -4.19 -14.79 -11.12
CA VAL A 44 -3.53 -13.60 -11.65
C VAL A 44 -2.04 -13.84 -11.86
N PHE A 45 -1.33 -14.40 -10.87
CA PHE A 45 0.11 -14.68 -11.00
C PHE A 45 0.39 -15.84 -11.97
N GLU A 46 -0.50 -16.82 -12.13
CA GLU A 46 -0.41 -17.85 -13.16
C GLU A 46 -0.59 -17.27 -14.57
N LYS A 47 -1.55 -16.35 -14.74
CA LYS A 47 -1.81 -15.68 -16.02
C LYS A 47 -0.68 -14.72 -16.44
N TYR A 48 -0.01 -14.12 -15.47
CA TYR A 48 1.08 -13.15 -15.69
C TYR A 48 2.36 -13.60 -14.96
N PRO A 49 3.12 -14.58 -15.51
CA PRO A 49 4.29 -15.16 -14.81
C PRO A 49 5.40 -14.15 -14.51
N ASP A 50 5.49 -13.07 -15.25
CA ASP A 50 6.47 -12.00 -15.08
C ASP A 50 6.00 -10.86 -14.17
N LEU A 51 4.78 -10.96 -13.59
CA LEU A 51 4.24 -10.02 -12.61
C LEU A 51 4.93 -10.23 -11.26
N ASP A 52 5.39 -9.14 -10.64
CA ASP A 52 6.01 -9.16 -9.31
C ASP A 52 5.02 -8.76 -8.21
N ILE A 53 4.18 -7.74 -8.49
CA ILE A 53 3.22 -7.18 -7.52
C ILE A 53 1.87 -6.97 -8.21
N ALA A 54 0.81 -7.45 -7.58
CA ALA A 54 -0.58 -7.23 -7.97
C ALA A 54 -1.30 -6.33 -6.96
N PHE A 55 -2.16 -5.44 -7.46
CA PHE A 55 -3.03 -4.60 -6.64
C PHE A 55 -4.49 -4.94 -6.93
N PHE A 56 -5.28 -5.04 -5.88
CA PHE A 56 -6.67 -5.47 -5.90
C PHE A 56 -7.59 -4.43 -5.27
N ASN A 57 -8.89 -4.70 -5.25
CA ASN A 57 -9.88 -3.85 -4.63
C ASN A 57 -10.22 -4.32 -3.21
N ALA A 58 -10.49 -3.35 -2.35
CA ALA A 58 -11.11 -3.55 -1.06
C ALA A 58 -12.52 -2.94 -1.03
N SER A 59 -13.39 -3.49 -0.20
CA SER A 59 -14.69 -2.91 0.09
C SER A 59 -14.94 -2.82 1.60
N THR A 60 -15.96 -2.06 1.97
CA THR A 60 -16.50 -2.11 3.33
C THR A 60 -17.35 -3.37 3.48
N TYR A 61 -17.66 -3.79 4.72
CA TYR A 61 -18.58 -4.89 5.01
C TYR A 61 -20.00 -4.69 4.46
N THR A 62 -20.34 -3.46 4.05
CA THR A 62 -21.60 -3.17 3.36
C THR A 62 -21.50 -3.31 1.84
N GLY A 63 -20.36 -3.78 1.33
CA GLY A 63 -20.10 -3.99 -0.10
C GLY A 63 -19.71 -2.71 -0.88
N LYS A 64 -19.66 -1.55 -0.24
CA LYS A 64 -19.23 -0.30 -0.89
C LYS A 64 -17.72 -0.33 -1.13
N PRO A 65 -17.24 0.09 -2.31
CA PRO A 65 -15.80 0.25 -2.54
C PRO A 65 -15.15 1.13 -1.46
N LEU A 66 -13.98 0.75 -0.97
CA LEU A 66 -13.24 1.49 0.05
C LEU A 66 -12.83 2.88 -0.44
N LYS A 67 -12.55 2.98 -1.74
CA LYS A 67 -12.16 4.20 -2.45
C LYS A 67 -12.61 4.16 -3.90
N LYS A 68 -12.29 5.19 -4.69
CA LYS A 68 -12.50 5.16 -6.14
C LYS A 68 -11.36 4.34 -6.77
N TYR A 69 -11.72 3.22 -7.39
CA TYR A 69 -10.79 2.33 -8.09
C TYR A 69 -10.81 2.56 -9.60
N PRO A 70 -9.70 2.25 -10.32
CA PRO A 70 -9.73 2.12 -11.78
C PRO A 70 -10.77 1.06 -12.19
N LYS A 71 -11.37 1.23 -13.38
CA LYS A 71 -12.39 0.28 -13.87
C LYS A 71 -11.81 -0.93 -14.58
N GLU A 72 -10.59 -0.79 -15.10
CA GLU A 72 -9.92 -1.80 -15.92
C GLU A 72 -8.57 -2.18 -15.34
N GLU A 73 -8.10 -3.38 -15.67
CA GLU A 73 -6.76 -3.81 -15.33
C GLU A 73 -5.71 -2.97 -16.08
N MET A 74 -4.62 -2.62 -15.41
CA MET A 74 -3.58 -1.80 -16.01
C MET A 74 -2.20 -2.03 -15.40
N TRP A 75 -1.15 -1.99 -16.24
CA TRP A 75 0.22 -1.95 -15.75
C TRP A 75 0.51 -0.63 -15.03
N LEU A 76 1.27 -0.72 -13.94
CA LEU A 76 1.61 0.43 -13.11
C LEU A 76 3.11 0.73 -13.22
N THR A 77 3.43 1.94 -13.65
CA THR A 77 4.80 2.51 -13.64
C THR A 77 4.96 3.55 -12.54
N GLY A 78 3.98 3.66 -11.66
CA GLY A 78 3.87 4.60 -10.55
C GLY A 78 2.43 4.62 -10.04
N MET A 79 2.16 5.46 -9.05
CA MET A 79 0.81 5.63 -8.51
C MET A 79 -0.08 6.35 -9.54
N PRO A 80 -1.20 5.76 -9.98
CA PRO A 80 -2.15 6.45 -10.83
C PRO A 80 -2.71 7.69 -10.14
N GLN A 81 -2.98 8.75 -10.91
CA GLN A 81 -3.51 9.99 -10.36
C GLN A 81 -4.84 9.76 -9.63
N GLY A 82 -4.92 10.22 -8.39
CA GLY A 82 -6.12 10.11 -7.55
C GLY A 82 -6.38 8.71 -6.97
N TYR A 83 -5.46 7.77 -7.18
CA TYR A 83 -5.48 6.45 -6.57
C TYR A 83 -4.39 6.36 -5.50
N THR A 84 -4.74 5.93 -4.31
CA THR A 84 -3.80 5.63 -3.22
C THR A 84 -3.86 4.14 -2.91
N ILE A 85 -2.73 3.54 -2.61
CA ILE A 85 -2.65 2.12 -2.25
C ILE A 85 -2.86 1.98 -0.74
N SER A 86 -3.51 0.89 -0.35
CA SER A 86 -3.51 0.38 1.01
C SER A 86 -2.85 -1.00 1.01
N ALA A 87 -2.11 -1.33 2.06
CA ALA A 87 -1.38 -2.61 2.11
C ALA A 87 -2.31 -3.81 1.91
N ILE A 88 -3.53 -3.77 2.43
CA ILE A 88 -4.54 -4.84 2.28
C ILE A 88 -4.95 -5.14 0.83
N GLU A 89 -4.58 -4.28 -0.11
CA GLU A 89 -4.84 -4.43 -1.54
C GLU A 89 -3.67 -5.07 -2.30
N ILE A 90 -2.56 -5.37 -1.60
CA ILE A 90 -1.31 -5.82 -2.21
C ILE A 90 -1.18 -7.34 -2.10
N ALA A 91 -0.91 -7.97 -3.25
CA ALA A 91 -0.29 -9.29 -3.27
C ALA A 91 1.02 -9.24 -4.07
N ALA A 92 2.01 -10.02 -3.68
CA ALA A 92 3.33 -9.98 -4.29
C ALA A 92 4.01 -11.35 -4.27
N LYS A 93 4.91 -11.59 -5.23
CA LYS A 93 5.85 -12.70 -5.12
C LYS A 93 6.80 -12.44 -3.96
N ARG A 94 6.89 -13.39 -3.04
CA ARG A 94 7.75 -13.29 -1.86
C ARG A 94 9.20 -12.96 -2.23
N GLU A 95 9.77 -13.67 -3.21
CA GLU A 95 11.15 -13.48 -3.66
C GLU A 95 11.44 -12.06 -4.17
N CYS A 96 10.43 -11.38 -4.76
CA CYS A 96 10.57 -10.02 -5.26
C CYS A 96 10.56 -8.98 -4.15
N VAL A 97 9.78 -9.19 -3.07
CA VAL A 97 9.65 -8.22 -1.99
C VAL A 97 10.60 -8.48 -0.82
N GLN A 98 10.82 -9.75 -0.43
CA GLN A 98 11.58 -10.10 0.78
C GLN A 98 13.03 -9.57 0.77
N ASN A 99 13.68 -9.53 -0.40
CA ASN A 99 15.08 -9.12 -0.54
C ASN A 99 15.26 -7.76 -1.21
N ARG A 100 14.19 -7.12 -1.68
CA ARG A 100 14.28 -5.92 -2.52
C ARG A 100 13.48 -4.74 -1.98
N LEU A 101 12.43 -4.98 -1.19
CA LEU A 101 11.56 -3.94 -0.66
C LEU A 101 11.41 -4.06 0.85
N ARG A 102 11.38 -2.91 1.51
CA ARG A 102 11.03 -2.80 2.93
C ARG A 102 10.11 -1.61 3.12
N PHE A 103 9.16 -1.72 4.01
CA PHE A 103 8.45 -0.55 4.50
C PHE A 103 9.43 0.33 5.29
N ASP A 104 9.42 1.62 5.02
CA ASP A 104 10.25 2.58 5.76
C ASP A 104 9.70 2.73 7.18
N GLU A 105 10.47 2.26 8.17
CA GLU A 105 10.06 2.18 9.57
C GLU A 105 9.90 3.55 10.25
N ARG A 106 10.28 4.63 9.56
CA ARG A 106 10.02 6.00 10.00
C ARG A 106 8.57 6.43 9.76
N PHE A 107 7.82 5.70 8.90
CA PHE A 107 6.45 5.98 8.51
C PHE A 107 5.47 4.92 9.05
N GLY A 108 4.20 5.33 9.20
CA GLY A 108 3.09 4.46 9.53
C GLY A 108 2.64 4.56 10.99
N LEU A 109 1.55 3.88 11.30
CA LEU A 109 0.97 3.85 12.64
C LEU A 109 1.98 3.34 13.67
N GLY A 110 2.00 3.98 14.84
CA GLY A 110 2.94 3.68 15.92
C GLY A 110 4.24 4.46 15.85
N THR A 111 4.49 5.24 14.79
CA THR A 111 5.60 6.19 14.73
C THR A 111 5.24 7.52 15.42
N LYS A 112 6.26 8.23 15.88
CA LYS A 112 6.06 9.49 16.62
C LYS A 112 5.74 10.68 15.70
N PHE A 113 6.27 10.70 14.47
CA PHE A 113 6.25 11.90 13.62
C PHE A 113 5.56 11.70 12.28
N LEU A 114 5.74 10.57 11.61
CA LEU A 114 5.26 10.29 10.27
C LEU A 114 4.23 9.15 10.33
N THR A 115 3.00 9.50 10.64
CA THR A 115 1.96 8.55 11.07
C THR A 115 1.29 7.78 9.92
N CYS A 116 1.65 8.07 8.67
CA CYS A 116 1.17 7.37 7.47
C CYS A 116 2.16 7.57 6.30
N GLY A 117 1.85 7.00 5.13
CA GLY A 117 2.63 7.19 3.90
C GLY A 117 3.64 6.08 3.64
N GLU A 118 3.64 5.03 4.44
CA GLU A 118 4.52 3.89 4.28
C GLU A 118 4.24 3.13 2.97
N GLU A 119 2.97 3.02 2.55
CA GLU A 119 2.62 2.36 1.30
C GLU A 119 3.07 3.17 0.07
N GLU A 120 2.95 4.51 0.14
CA GLU A 120 3.40 5.38 -0.94
C GLU A 120 4.93 5.30 -1.13
N ILE A 121 5.70 5.27 -0.03
CA ILE A 121 7.16 5.08 -0.09
C ILE A 121 7.49 3.70 -0.66
N TRP A 122 6.84 2.65 -0.16
CA TRP A 122 7.04 1.28 -0.61
C TRP A 122 6.75 1.12 -2.11
N MET A 123 5.69 1.77 -2.61
CA MET A 123 5.37 1.79 -4.04
C MET A 123 6.45 2.51 -4.87
N GLU A 124 6.94 3.65 -4.40
CA GLU A 124 8.02 4.38 -5.08
C GLU A 124 9.31 3.54 -5.14
N ASP A 125 9.60 2.78 -4.09
CA ASP A 125 10.76 1.89 -4.06
C ASP A 125 10.56 0.69 -4.99
N ALA A 126 9.36 0.17 -5.12
CA ALA A 126 9.02 -0.86 -6.09
C ALA A 126 9.25 -0.38 -7.53
N VAL A 127 8.84 0.87 -7.85
CA VAL A 127 9.12 1.50 -9.15
C VAL A 127 10.61 1.64 -9.38
N LYS A 128 11.37 2.18 -8.42
CA LYS A 128 12.83 2.36 -8.51
C LYS A 128 13.57 1.02 -8.66
N ALA A 129 13.05 -0.03 -8.03
CA ALA A 129 13.58 -1.39 -8.14
C ALA A 129 13.24 -2.07 -9.48
N GLY A 130 12.44 -1.43 -10.34
CA GLY A 130 12.02 -1.95 -11.65
C GLY A 130 11.09 -3.14 -11.55
N LEU A 131 10.31 -3.25 -10.46
CA LEU A 131 9.35 -4.34 -10.29
C LEU A 131 8.15 -4.17 -11.22
N LYS A 132 7.70 -5.28 -11.79
CA LYS A 132 6.53 -5.31 -12.66
C LYS A 132 5.27 -5.35 -11.82
N MET A 133 4.48 -4.29 -11.92
CA MET A 133 3.30 -4.08 -11.11
C MET A 133 2.06 -3.94 -11.96
N ARG A 134 0.94 -4.51 -11.53
CA ARG A 134 -0.33 -4.42 -12.24
C ARG A 134 -1.50 -4.34 -11.28
N TYR A 135 -2.46 -3.50 -11.63
CA TYR A 135 -3.74 -3.39 -10.94
C TYR A 135 -4.78 -4.28 -11.60
N PHE A 136 -5.64 -4.89 -10.77
CA PHE A 136 -6.77 -5.74 -11.17
C PHE A 136 -8.05 -5.29 -10.47
N PRO A 137 -9.15 -5.05 -11.20
CA PRO A 137 -10.43 -4.66 -10.61
C PRO A 137 -11.16 -5.84 -9.96
N ILE A 138 -10.45 -6.64 -9.19
CA ILE A 138 -10.93 -7.82 -8.47
C ILE A 138 -11.00 -7.48 -6.99
N LYS A 139 -12.14 -7.73 -6.36
CA LYS A 139 -12.29 -7.54 -4.91
C LYS A 139 -11.78 -8.77 -4.16
N THR A 140 -10.83 -8.56 -3.26
CA THR A 140 -10.21 -9.63 -2.47
C THR A 140 -10.42 -9.49 -0.97
N VAL A 141 -10.75 -8.30 -0.47
CA VAL A 141 -10.81 -8.02 0.96
C VAL A 141 -11.95 -7.08 1.32
N GLU A 142 -12.47 -7.25 2.52
CA GLU A 142 -13.43 -6.34 3.17
C GLU A 142 -12.86 -5.84 4.50
N THR A 143 -13.17 -4.57 4.83
CA THR A 143 -12.73 -3.93 6.08
C THR A 143 -13.82 -3.01 6.63
N SER A 144 -13.77 -2.72 7.92
CA SER A 144 -14.62 -1.73 8.58
C SER A 144 -14.20 -0.29 8.28
N THR A 145 -12.97 -0.08 7.85
CA THR A 145 -12.32 1.24 7.83
C THR A 145 -12.70 2.04 6.60
N LEU A 146 -13.39 3.15 6.80
CA LEU A 146 -13.54 4.20 5.81
C LEU A 146 -12.33 5.15 5.90
N LEU A 147 -11.59 5.30 4.81
CA LEU A 147 -10.49 6.24 4.73
C LEU A 147 -11.00 7.68 4.95
N LYS A 148 -10.56 8.33 6.03
CA LYS A 148 -10.93 9.71 6.33
C LYS A 148 -9.95 10.67 5.67
N LYS A 149 -10.24 11.12 4.45
CA LYS A 149 -9.45 12.16 3.74
C LYS A 149 -9.32 13.47 4.54
N SER A 150 -10.25 13.75 5.44
CA SER A 150 -10.24 14.94 6.30
C SER A 150 -9.05 15.01 7.27
N LEU A 151 -8.39 13.89 7.56
CA LEU A 151 -7.23 13.89 8.49
C LEU A 151 -6.06 14.73 7.97
N LEU A 152 -5.90 14.87 6.65
CA LEU A 152 -4.84 15.71 6.07
C LEU A 152 -4.94 17.19 6.50
N TYR A 153 -6.14 17.68 6.81
CA TYR A 153 -6.36 19.07 7.21
C TYR A 153 -6.28 19.30 8.72
N ILE A 154 -6.39 18.26 9.53
CA ILE A 154 -6.53 18.40 10.99
C ILE A 154 -5.46 17.64 11.79
N ASP A 155 -4.75 16.71 11.21
CA ASP A 155 -3.74 15.89 11.90
C ASP A 155 -2.32 16.29 11.48
N ALA A 156 -1.54 16.80 12.44
CA ALA A 156 -0.18 17.25 12.19
C ALA A 156 0.79 16.12 11.81
N GLY A 157 0.53 14.88 12.23
CA GLY A 157 1.32 13.70 11.85
C GLY A 157 1.09 13.36 10.37
N VAL A 158 -0.17 13.40 9.93
CA VAL A 158 -0.56 13.19 8.53
C VAL A 158 0.01 14.29 7.62
N GLN A 159 -0.04 15.56 8.06
CA GLN A 159 0.55 16.69 7.31
C GLN A 159 2.07 16.53 7.13
N ARG A 160 2.78 16.18 8.22
CA ARG A 160 4.23 15.90 8.15
C ARG A 160 4.53 14.73 7.22
N SER A 161 3.74 13.66 7.30
CA SER A 161 3.87 12.50 6.44
C SER A 161 3.70 12.87 4.97
N PHE A 162 2.66 13.67 4.64
CA PHE A 162 2.44 14.19 3.29
C PHE A 162 3.66 14.97 2.77
N GLY A 163 4.21 15.88 3.58
CA GLY A 163 5.42 16.63 3.22
C GLY A 163 6.63 15.72 2.99
N ALA A 164 6.84 14.73 3.86
CA ALA A 164 7.94 13.79 3.76
C ALA A 164 7.82 12.86 2.53
N VAL A 165 6.63 12.31 2.26
CA VAL A 165 6.35 11.52 1.04
C VAL A 165 6.55 12.36 -0.21
N THR A 166 6.06 13.60 -0.22
CA THR A 166 6.23 14.52 -1.34
C THR A 166 7.72 14.81 -1.60
N TYR A 167 8.48 15.02 -0.53
CA TYR A 167 9.94 15.20 -0.66
C TYR A 167 10.64 13.94 -1.18
N TYR A 168 10.24 12.77 -0.70
CA TYR A 168 10.77 11.48 -1.17
C TYR A 168 10.58 11.29 -2.68
N LYS A 169 9.41 11.69 -3.20
CA LYS A 169 9.06 11.58 -4.62
C LYS A 169 9.73 12.63 -5.51
N TYR A 170 9.74 13.87 -5.06
CA TYR A 170 10.06 15.03 -5.90
C TYR A 170 11.31 15.79 -5.49
N GLY A 171 11.97 15.37 -4.41
CA GLY A 171 13.17 16.03 -3.87
C GLY A 171 12.90 17.51 -3.55
N LYS A 172 13.82 18.37 -3.95
CA LYS A 172 13.72 19.83 -3.70
C LYS A 172 12.47 20.49 -4.31
N LYS A 173 11.81 19.87 -5.31
CA LYS A 173 10.57 20.41 -5.91
C LYS A 173 9.35 20.24 -4.99
N ALA A 174 9.46 19.45 -3.94
CA ALA A 174 8.38 19.19 -2.98
C ALA A 174 7.84 20.47 -2.34
N TRP A 175 8.69 21.47 -2.09
CA TRP A 175 8.26 22.73 -1.48
C TRP A 175 7.20 23.44 -2.31
N LEU A 176 7.29 23.43 -3.65
CA LEU A 176 6.28 24.02 -4.54
C LEU A 176 4.92 23.32 -4.40
N ILE A 177 4.94 21.99 -4.29
CA ILE A 177 3.73 21.17 -4.16
C ILE A 177 3.08 21.44 -2.79
N CYS A 178 3.88 21.42 -1.72
CA CYS A 178 3.39 21.69 -0.37
C CYS A 178 2.89 23.13 -0.23
N PHE A 179 3.55 24.10 -0.84
CA PHE A 179 3.12 25.49 -0.84
C PHE A 179 1.77 25.68 -1.56
N ASN A 180 1.62 25.10 -2.76
CA ASN A 180 0.33 25.14 -3.48
C ASN A 180 -0.80 24.48 -2.69
N PHE A 181 -0.49 23.39 -1.98
CA PHE A 181 -1.47 22.73 -1.13
C PHE A 181 -1.90 23.60 0.06
N ALA A 182 -0.96 24.35 0.67
CA ALA A 182 -1.24 25.24 1.79
C ALA A 182 -2.06 26.49 1.42
N LEU A 183 -2.16 26.81 0.11
CA LEU A 183 -2.95 27.94 -0.39
C LEU A 183 -4.40 27.58 -0.74
N GLN A 184 -4.77 26.28 -0.70
CA GLN A 184 -6.13 25.78 -0.96
C GLN A 184 -6.94 25.67 0.33
#